data_2a89107387b1da446635af0dee20b31e
#
_entry.id   2a89107387b1da446635af0dee20b31e
#
_cell.length_a   1.000
_cell.length_b   1.000
_cell.length_c   1.000
_cell.angle_alpha   90.00
_cell.angle_beta   90.00
_cell.angle_gamma   90.00
#
_symmetry.space_group_name_H-M   'P 1'
#
loop_
_entity.id
_entity.type
_entity.pdbx_description
1 polymer ?
#
loop_
_entity_poly.entity_id
_entity_poly.type
_entity_poly.pdbx_seq_one_letter_code
_entity_poly.pdbx_strand_id
1 'polypeptide(L)'
;LPIHLGSMPDAVKAVIQAFGTFVDGDVFIHNDPYFGGSHLPDVNIVSPSFHQGDLLGFACVRAHWPDVGSATPGSYGAVTDVFGEGLRLPPVRLYAAGVLNRDVDAIIFTNVRTPDERRGDMNAQIAANRRGSARLSELAEKYGVETLRRIMAEVMDYSETMMRKFLLELPDGEGRFEDFCDGDGILEPGETEDETFTIRMHAVKSGDSLMVDFAGSDPQVAGPMNAPLSVSTSGIYTAVKMVVDPNGMIPPNSGCWRAITVTAPEASVVNASFPAPVVYANHEMSHRVSDMLFGALYAFLPERVMACSQGTSSVLTLGGVDYRTGESYVSYESIKGGFGARPTKDGINCVAAGISNMMNTPIEVLEMSFPVRVEEYSVLTDSGGAGQYRGGCGARRVWRILGNQTRGAVCCERSKSAPFGLAGGQAGSPMRITLEDPD
;
A
#
# COMPACT_ATOMS: atom_id res chain seq x y z
N LEU A 1 3.40 -6.17 -3.89
CA LEU A 1 2.00 -5.82 -3.68
C LEU A 1 1.53 -4.85 -4.76
N PRO A 2 0.27 -4.91 -5.26
CA PRO A 2 -0.22 -3.99 -6.28
C PRO A 2 -0.10 -2.52 -5.90
N ILE A 3 -0.25 -2.18 -4.63
CA ILE A 3 -0.10 -0.83 -4.10
C ILE A 3 1.24 -0.16 -4.42
N HIS A 4 2.28 -0.93 -4.69
CA HIS A 4 3.60 -0.40 -5.00
C HIS A 4 3.83 -0.11 -6.49
N LEU A 5 2.93 -0.53 -7.37
CA LEU A 5 3.10 -0.41 -8.83
C LEU A 5 3.28 1.03 -9.31
N GLY A 6 2.54 1.97 -8.75
CA GLY A 6 2.62 3.38 -9.12
C GLY A 6 3.78 4.13 -8.48
N SER A 7 4.34 3.66 -7.37
CA SER A 7 5.33 4.40 -6.57
C SER A 7 6.77 3.87 -6.68
N MET A 8 6.99 2.65 -7.20
CA MET A 8 8.35 2.09 -7.34
C MET A 8 9.26 2.88 -8.28
N PRO A 9 8.79 3.37 -9.45
CA PRO A 9 9.63 4.19 -10.31
C PRO A 9 10.11 5.47 -9.63
N ASP A 10 9.29 6.08 -8.79
CA ASP A 10 9.64 7.33 -8.09
C ASP A 10 10.67 7.09 -6.99
N ALA A 11 10.66 5.93 -6.34
CA ALA A 11 11.71 5.54 -5.41
C ALA A 11 13.10 5.47 -6.08
N VAL A 12 13.16 4.93 -7.30
CA VAL A 12 14.42 4.89 -8.08
C VAL A 12 14.83 6.27 -8.55
N LYS A 13 13.87 7.07 -9.06
CA LYS A 13 14.13 8.47 -9.48
C LYS A 13 14.69 9.33 -8.35
N ALA A 14 14.18 9.17 -7.12
CA ALA A 14 14.66 9.87 -5.95
C ALA A 14 16.16 9.60 -5.69
N VAL A 15 16.59 8.34 -5.82
CA VAL A 15 18.02 7.98 -5.71
C VAL A 15 18.84 8.57 -6.86
N ILE A 16 18.35 8.53 -8.09
CA ILE A 16 19.04 9.10 -9.26
C ILE A 16 19.23 10.61 -9.07
N GLN A 17 18.19 11.32 -8.62
CA GLN A 17 18.25 12.76 -8.38
C GLN A 17 19.21 13.14 -7.25
N ALA A 18 19.26 12.33 -6.17
CA ALA A 18 20.09 12.61 -5.02
C ALA A 18 21.61 12.41 -5.29
N PHE A 19 21.97 11.46 -6.15
CA PHE A 19 23.37 11.05 -6.30
C PHE A 19 23.98 11.32 -7.69
N GLY A 20 23.23 11.18 -8.77
CA GLY A 20 23.68 11.45 -10.14
C GLY A 20 24.72 10.48 -10.70
N THR A 21 25.62 9.94 -9.87
CA THR A 21 26.67 8.97 -10.29
C THR A 21 26.65 7.73 -9.43
N PHE A 22 26.92 6.57 -10.05
CA PHE A 22 26.82 5.25 -9.43
C PHE A 22 28.02 4.39 -9.80
N VAL A 23 28.40 3.52 -8.88
CA VAL A 23 29.43 2.50 -9.11
C VAL A 23 28.90 1.12 -8.74
N ASP A 24 29.51 0.08 -9.28
CA ASP A 24 29.13 -1.29 -8.95
C ASP A 24 29.34 -1.56 -7.46
N GLY A 25 28.39 -2.25 -6.85
CA GLY A 25 28.38 -2.51 -5.41
C GLY A 25 27.77 -1.39 -4.54
N ASP A 26 27.34 -0.26 -5.13
CA ASP A 26 26.53 0.71 -4.39
C ASP A 26 25.17 0.12 -4.02
N VAL A 27 24.70 0.45 -2.81
CA VAL A 27 23.34 0.16 -2.35
C VAL A 27 22.80 1.39 -1.64
N PHE A 28 21.63 1.81 -2.02
CA PHE A 28 20.93 2.95 -1.41
C PHE A 28 19.72 2.48 -0.63
N ILE A 29 19.42 3.16 0.47
CA ILE A 29 18.23 2.93 1.30
C ILE A 29 17.48 4.25 1.48
N HIS A 30 16.15 4.20 1.44
CA HIS A 30 15.29 5.32 1.80
C HIS A 30 13.86 4.85 2.09
N ASN A 31 13.09 5.66 2.81
CA ASN A 31 11.68 5.39 3.07
C ASN A 31 10.80 6.66 3.06
N ASP A 32 11.38 7.83 2.80
CA ASP A 32 10.67 9.10 2.87
C ASP A 32 9.52 9.16 1.85
N PRO A 33 8.25 9.32 2.29
CA PRO A 33 7.08 9.38 1.41
C PRO A 33 7.10 10.60 0.47
N TYR A 34 7.78 11.67 0.84
CA TYR A 34 7.95 12.89 0.05
C TYR A 34 9.14 12.85 -0.92
N PHE A 35 9.91 11.74 -0.89
CA PHE A 35 11.00 11.44 -1.82
C PHE A 35 10.78 10.08 -2.50
N GLY A 36 9.60 9.88 -3.10
CA GLY A 36 9.29 8.68 -3.87
C GLY A 36 8.92 7.44 -3.03
N GLY A 37 8.75 7.61 -1.72
CA GLY A 37 8.19 6.58 -0.83
C GLY A 37 6.67 6.52 -0.89
N SER A 38 6.08 5.69 -0.03
CA SER A 38 4.63 5.58 0.18
C SER A 38 4.25 5.98 1.60
N HIS A 39 4.85 5.35 2.60
CA HIS A 39 4.83 5.67 4.02
C HIS A 39 6.14 5.15 4.66
N LEU A 40 6.49 5.63 5.86
CA LEU A 40 7.80 5.33 6.46
C LEU A 40 8.10 3.82 6.64
N PRO A 41 7.12 2.95 7.00
CA PRO A 41 7.38 1.51 7.08
C PRO A 41 7.80 0.84 5.77
N ASP A 42 7.52 1.44 4.61
CA ASP A 42 7.90 0.90 3.30
C ASP A 42 9.35 1.28 2.94
N VAL A 43 10.29 0.46 3.35
CA VAL A 43 11.72 0.68 3.13
C VAL A 43 12.14 0.21 1.73
N ASN A 44 12.74 1.12 0.98
CA ASN A 44 13.27 0.88 -0.35
C ASN A 44 14.77 0.59 -0.29
N ILE A 45 15.20 -0.49 -0.94
CA ILE A 45 16.59 -0.76 -1.26
C ILE A 45 16.76 -0.65 -2.77
N VAL A 46 17.64 0.25 -3.22
CA VAL A 46 17.93 0.51 -4.63
C VAL A 46 19.39 0.22 -4.90
N SER A 47 19.68 -0.58 -5.92
CA SER A 47 21.04 -0.95 -6.31
C SER A 47 21.23 -0.73 -7.81
N PRO A 48 22.25 -0.02 -8.26
CA PRO A 48 22.58 0.06 -9.67
C PRO A 48 23.04 -1.31 -10.18
N SER A 49 22.65 -1.65 -11.39
CA SER A 49 22.95 -2.93 -12.03
C SER A 49 23.91 -2.70 -13.19
N PHE A 50 25.10 -3.27 -13.11
CA PHE A 50 26.15 -3.10 -14.12
C PHE A 50 26.44 -4.41 -14.88
N HIS A 51 26.91 -4.24 -16.12
CA HIS A 51 27.52 -5.29 -16.91
C HIS A 51 28.77 -4.74 -17.63
N GLN A 52 29.94 -5.29 -17.34
CA GLN A 52 31.23 -4.89 -17.93
C GLN A 52 31.51 -3.37 -17.89
N GLY A 53 31.03 -2.69 -16.83
CA GLY A 53 31.17 -1.24 -16.64
C GLY A 53 30.00 -0.40 -17.16
N ASP A 54 29.10 -0.96 -17.96
CA ASP A 54 27.87 -0.29 -18.40
C ASP A 54 26.77 -0.37 -17.35
N LEU A 55 26.17 0.75 -17.00
CA LEU A 55 24.96 0.81 -16.18
C LEU A 55 23.75 0.36 -17.00
N LEU A 56 23.17 -0.78 -16.63
CA LEU A 56 21.97 -1.33 -17.30
C LEU A 56 20.67 -0.75 -16.76
N GLY A 57 20.65 -0.37 -15.49
CA GLY A 57 19.48 0.12 -14.78
C GLY A 57 19.62 -0.08 -13.26
N PHE A 58 18.50 -0.18 -12.56
CA PHE A 58 18.48 -0.34 -11.10
C PHE A 58 17.60 -1.50 -10.71
N ALA A 59 18.08 -2.33 -9.79
CA ALA A 59 17.24 -3.26 -9.03
C ALA A 59 16.68 -2.53 -7.82
N CYS A 60 15.37 -2.63 -7.59
CA CYS A 60 14.71 -2.00 -6.46
C CYS A 60 13.76 -2.99 -5.79
N VAL A 61 13.87 -3.13 -4.47
CA VAL A 61 12.94 -3.89 -3.63
C VAL A 61 12.38 -2.96 -2.57
N ARG A 62 11.07 -2.96 -2.41
CA ARG A 62 10.35 -2.33 -1.31
C ARG A 62 9.80 -3.41 -0.40
N ALA A 63 10.05 -3.29 0.90
CA ALA A 63 9.46 -4.15 1.92
C ALA A 63 8.88 -3.31 3.03
N HIS A 64 7.71 -3.74 3.51
CA HIS A 64 7.12 -3.16 4.70
C HIS A 64 7.85 -3.70 5.94
N TRP A 65 8.48 -2.81 6.69
CA TRP A 65 9.07 -3.13 7.98
C TRP A 65 8.02 -2.91 9.07
N PRO A 66 7.69 -3.90 9.87
CA PRO A 66 6.69 -3.77 10.92
C PRO A 66 6.95 -2.65 11.94
N ASP A 67 8.21 -2.22 12.11
CA ASP A 67 8.58 -1.12 12.98
C ASP A 67 9.75 -0.33 12.39
N VAL A 68 9.58 0.99 12.32
CA VAL A 68 10.62 1.96 11.94
C VAL A 68 10.82 3.03 13.03
N GLY A 69 10.43 2.73 14.27
CA GLY A 69 10.63 3.55 15.45
C GLY A 69 9.72 4.78 15.53
N SER A 70 8.59 4.69 16.12
CA SER A 70 7.73 5.82 16.51
C SER A 70 7.40 5.72 17.99
N ALA A 71 6.55 6.61 18.51
CA ALA A 71 6.08 6.51 19.89
C ALA A 71 5.21 5.24 20.11
N THR A 72 4.56 4.75 19.05
CA THR A 72 3.71 3.56 19.09
C THR A 72 4.40 2.39 18.39
N PRO A 73 4.45 1.19 19.00
CA PRO A 73 4.96 0.00 18.33
C PRO A 73 4.24 -0.25 17.01
N GLY A 74 5.01 -0.63 15.99
CA GLY A 74 4.47 -0.83 14.65
C GLY A 74 4.35 0.44 13.83
N SER A 75 4.74 1.60 14.36
CA SER A 75 4.71 2.91 13.69
C SER A 75 3.31 3.42 13.30
N TYR A 76 2.26 2.84 13.86
CA TYR A 76 0.86 3.21 13.61
C TYR A 76 0.28 3.94 14.83
N GLY A 77 0.68 5.19 15.01
CA GLY A 77 0.17 6.05 16.07
C GLY A 77 -0.66 7.21 15.51
N ALA A 78 -1.55 7.76 16.33
CA ALA A 78 -2.19 9.04 16.06
C ALA A 78 -1.14 10.15 16.24
N VAL A 79 -0.65 10.69 15.14
CA VAL A 79 0.39 11.72 15.07
C VAL A 79 -0.04 12.83 14.13
N THR A 80 0.47 14.05 14.32
CA THR A 80 0.07 15.24 13.56
C THR A 80 1.12 15.70 12.56
N ASP A 81 2.23 14.99 12.45
CA ASP A 81 3.25 15.22 11.43
C ASP A 81 4.05 13.94 11.13
N VAL A 82 4.74 13.92 10.01
CA VAL A 82 5.54 12.77 9.54
C VAL A 82 6.72 12.44 10.48
N PHE A 83 7.18 13.38 11.30
CA PHE A 83 8.29 13.15 12.24
C PHE A 83 7.87 12.23 13.38
N GLY A 84 6.59 12.25 13.77
CA GLY A 84 6.02 11.34 14.76
C GLY A 84 5.85 9.90 14.28
N GLU A 85 5.90 9.64 12.96
CA GLU A 85 5.70 8.32 12.37
C GLU A 85 6.91 7.39 12.49
N GLY A 86 8.10 7.92 12.80
CA GLY A 86 9.31 7.13 12.99
C GLY A 86 10.52 7.65 12.23
N LEU A 87 11.52 6.78 12.04
CA LEU A 87 12.75 7.12 11.33
C LEU A 87 12.48 7.42 9.86
N ARG A 88 12.67 8.67 9.47
CA ARG A 88 12.57 9.14 8.09
C ARG A 88 13.96 9.19 7.44
N LEU A 89 14.17 8.37 6.42
CA LEU A 89 15.41 8.28 5.67
C LEU A 89 15.21 8.86 4.27
N PRO A 90 15.84 10.00 3.95
CA PRO A 90 15.99 10.40 2.55
C PRO A 90 16.89 9.38 1.84
N PRO A 91 17.03 9.42 0.50
CA PRO A 91 17.99 8.57 -0.19
C PRO A 91 19.41 8.70 0.40
N VAL A 92 19.90 7.64 1.04
CA VAL A 92 21.25 7.57 1.62
C VAL A 92 21.99 6.35 1.10
N ARG A 93 23.32 6.46 0.97
CA ARG A 93 24.16 5.35 0.53
C ARG A 93 24.47 4.43 1.71
N LEU A 94 23.86 3.22 1.69
CA LEU A 94 24.09 2.17 2.68
C LEU A 94 25.37 1.39 2.42
N TYR A 95 25.67 1.10 1.15
CA TYR A 95 26.94 0.54 0.72
C TYR A 95 27.57 1.41 -0.35
N ALA A 96 28.87 1.69 -0.24
CA ALA A 96 29.68 2.35 -1.22
C ALA A 96 30.66 1.35 -1.84
N ALA A 97 30.52 1.05 -3.13
CA ALA A 97 31.35 0.08 -3.84
C ALA A 97 31.52 -1.26 -3.05
N GLY A 98 30.44 -1.77 -2.49
CA GLY A 98 30.41 -3.00 -1.70
C GLY A 98 30.82 -2.87 -0.23
N VAL A 99 31.25 -1.69 0.23
CA VAL A 99 31.63 -1.44 1.63
C VAL A 99 30.47 -0.82 2.40
N LEU A 100 30.06 -1.47 3.50
CA LEU A 100 28.98 -1.01 4.38
C LEU A 100 29.30 0.34 5.03
N ASN A 101 28.41 1.29 4.93
CA ASN A 101 28.44 2.52 5.74
C ASN A 101 27.92 2.21 7.15
N ARG A 102 28.88 2.04 8.09
CA ARG A 102 28.58 1.65 9.48
C ARG A 102 27.80 2.70 10.25
N ASP A 103 27.93 3.97 9.89
CA ASP A 103 27.23 5.05 10.57
C ASP A 103 25.75 5.05 10.21
N VAL A 104 25.43 4.87 8.92
CA VAL A 104 24.05 4.73 8.45
C VAL A 104 23.41 3.46 9.03
N ASP A 105 24.10 2.33 9.02
CA ASP A 105 23.66 1.09 9.64
C ASP A 105 23.35 1.29 11.15
N ALA A 106 24.25 1.90 11.89
CA ALA A 106 24.06 2.16 13.31
C ALA A 106 22.85 3.07 13.58
N ILE A 107 22.67 4.15 12.80
CA ILE A 107 21.53 5.06 12.94
C ILE A 107 20.21 4.28 12.72
N ILE A 108 20.13 3.46 11.69
CA ILE A 108 18.90 2.70 11.38
C ILE A 108 18.56 1.75 12.54
N PHE A 109 19.49 0.89 12.92
CA PHE A 109 19.19 -0.20 13.85
C PHE A 109 19.15 0.22 15.33
N THR A 110 19.62 1.42 15.67
CA THR A 110 19.40 2.01 16.99
C THR A 110 17.99 2.58 17.15
N ASN A 111 17.31 2.90 16.04
CA ASN A 111 15.99 3.54 16.04
C ASN A 111 14.81 2.55 15.87
N VAL A 112 15.05 1.25 15.74
CA VAL A 112 14.00 0.23 15.61
C VAL A 112 13.96 -0.68 16.84
N ARG A 113 12.75 -1.19 17.20
CA ARG A 113 12.55 -2.04 18.39
C ARG A 113 13.06 -3.46 18.22
N THR A 114 13.04 -3.97 16.98
CA THR A 114 13.42 -5.35 16.65
C THR A 114 14.56 -5.36 15.63
N PRO A 115 15.79 -4.92 16.00
CA PRO A 115 16.88 -4.70 15.07
C PRO A 115 17.34 -5.95 14.33
N ASP A 116 17.31 -7.12 14.97
CA ASP A 116 17.76 -8.38 14.33
C ASP A 116 16.81 -8.82 13.23
N GLU A 117 15.50 -8.72 13.43
CA GLU A 117 14.50 -8.98 12.40
C GLU A 117 14.65 -7.99 11.23
N ARG A 118 14.81 -6.69 11.51
CA ARG A 118 14.98 -5.66 10.48
C ARG A 118 16.27 -5.85 9.68
N ARG A 119 17.34 -6.34 10.32
CA ARG A 119 18.56 -6.75 9.60
C ARG A 119 18.29 -7.92 8.67
N GLY A 120 17.48 -8.88 9.12
CA GLY A 120 17.03 -9.99 8.29
C GLY A 120 16.30 -9.51 7.04
N ASP A 121 15.33 -8.59 7.20
CA ASP A 121 14.57 -7.99 6.12
C ASP A 121 15.48 -7.22 5.15
N MET A 122 16.35 -6.36 5.67
CA MET A 122 17.31 -5.59 4.85
C MET A 122 18.22 -6.52 4.03
N ASN A 123 18.76 -7.56 4.67
CA ASN A 123 19.64 -8.51 3.99
C ASN A 123 18.88 -9.27 2.89
N ALA A 124 17.62 -9.66 3.13
CA ALA A 124 16.78 -10.31 2.13
C ALA A 124 16.51 -9.38 0.94
N GLN A 125 16.21 -8.09 1.18
CA GLN A 125 16.02 -7.09 0.13
C GLN A 125 17.31 -6.89 -0.70
N ILE A 126 18.48 -6.78 -0.06
CA ILE A 126 19.77 -6.66 -0.74
C ILE A 126 20.07 -7.92 -1.58
N ALA A 127 19.80 -9.10 -1.02
CA ALA A 127 20.01 -10.38 -1.74
C ALA A 127 19.09 -10.46 -2.98
N ALA A 128 17.84 -10.02 -2.86
CA ALA A 128 16.90 -9.96 -3.99
C ALA A 128 17.40 -8.99 -5.08
N ASN A 129 17.88 -7.80 -4.71
CA ASN A 129 18.47 -6.84 -5.66
C ASN A 129 19.71 -7.45 -6.37
N ARG A 130 20.63 -8.07 -5.61
CA ARG A 130 21.80 -8.76 -6.19
C ARG A 130 21.38 -9.82 -7.19
N ARG A 131 20.34 -10.60 -6.87
CA ARG A 131 19.81 -11.61 -7.80
C ARG A 131 19.22 -10.98 -9.04
N GLY A 132 18.43 -9.89 -8.89
CA GLY A 132 17.87 -9.12 -10.00
C GLY A 132 18.99 -8.57 -10.92
N SER A 133 20.00 -7.92 -10.33
CA SER A 133 21.15 -7.37 -11.07
C SER A 133 21.93 -8.47 -11.81
N ALA A 134 22.20 -9.62 -11.17
CA ALA A 134 22.86 -10.75 -11.80
C ALA A 134 22.06 -11.27 -13.01
N ARG A 135 20.73 -11.38 -12.89
CA ARG A 135 19.88 -11.80 -14.00
C ARG A 135 19.86 -10.78 -15.15
N LEU A 136 19.89 -9.50 -14.83
CA LEU A 136 19.97 -8.46 -15.86
C LEU A 136 21.32 -8.53 -16.60
N SER A 137 22.42 -8.74 -15.88
CA SER A 137 23.76 -8.95 -16.45
C SER A 137 23.84 -10.21 -17.33
N GLU A 138 23.24 -11.34 -16.90
CA GLU A 138 23.14 -12.57 -17.72
C GLU A 138 22.38 -12.33 -19.04
N LEU A 139 21.34 -11.47 -19.02
CA LEU A 139 20.62 -11.09 -20.24
C LEU A 139 21.48 -10.20 -21.13
N ALA A 140 22.24 -9.27 -20.55
CA ALA A 140 23.19 -8.42 -21.30
C ALA A 140 24.30 -9.26 -21.94
N GLU A 141 24.84 -10.24 -21.24
CA GLU A 141 25.82 -11.20 -21.79
C GLU A 141 25.25 -11.99 -22.97
N LYS A 142 24.00 -12.45 -22.84
CA LYS A 142 23.37 -13.29 -23.87
C LYS A 142 22.97 -12.53 -25.12
N TYR A 143 22.44 -11.32 -24.96
CA TYR A 143 21.80 -10.58 -26.06
C TYR A 143 22.58 -9.32 -26.48
N GLY A 144 23.56 -8.90 -25.71
CA GLY A 144 24.26 -7.62 -25.85
C GLY A 144 23.49 -6.47 -25.17
N VAL A 145 24.24 -5.51 -24.62
CA VAL A 145 23.72 -4.35 -23.85
C VAL A 145 22.70 -3.53 -24.67
N GLU A 146 23.04 -3.18 -25.90
CA GLU A 146 22.18 -2.37 -26.76
C GLU A 146 20.87 -3.09 -27.12
N THR A 147 20.94 -4.40 -27.39
CA THR A 147 19.73 -5.20 -27.65
C THR A 147 18.86 -5.26 -26.41
N LEU A 148 19.46 -5.45 -25.22
CA LEU A 148 18.72 -5.47 -23.96
C LEU A 148 17.99 -4.15 -23.69
N ARG A 149 18.70 -3.00 -23.84
CA ARG A 149 18.10 -1.67 -23.69
C ARG A 149 16.92 -1.44 -24.63
N ARG A 150 17.08 -1.83 -25.90
CA ARG A 150 16.02 -1.75 -26.90
C ARG A 150 14.82 -2.62 -26.52
N ILE A 151 15.03 -3.87 -26.11
CA ILE A 151 13.95 -4.77 -25.69
C ILE A 151 13.24 -4.22 -24.45
N MET A 152 13.95 -3.67 -23.47
CA MET A 152 13.34 -3.06 -22.28
C MET A 152 12.40 -1.90 -22.66
N ALA A 153 12.80 -1.06 -23.63
CA ALA A 153 11.94 0.02 -24.15
C ALA A 153 10.74 -0.56 -24.90
N GLU A 154 10.96 -1.51 -25.81
CA GLU A 154 9.91 -2.15 -26.62
C GLU A 154 8.86 -2.88 -25.75
N VAL A 155 9.25 -3.48 -24.62
CA VAL A 155 8.31 -4.11 -23.66
C VAL A 155 7.43 -3.06 -22.98
N MET A 156 7.92 -1.87 -22.68
CA MET A 156 7.10 -0.78 -22.17
C MET A 156 6.13 -0.26 -23.23
N ASP A 157 6.59 -0.09 -24.48
CA ASP A 157 5.76 0.36 -25.60
C ASP A 157 4.68 -0.68 -25.96
N TYR A 158 5.02 -1.97 -25.86
CA TYR A 158 4.06 -3.06 -26.00
C TYR A 158 2.97 -2.99 -24.93
N SER A 159 3.34 -2.77 -23.66
CA SER A 159 2.36 -2.67 -22.57
C SER A 159 1.46 -1.45 -22.71
N GLU A 160 1.99 -0.31 -23.17
CA GLU A 160 1.18 0.87 -23.52
C GLU A 160 0.19 0.56 -24.65
N THR A 161 0.68 -0.03 -25.75
CA THR A 161 -0.15 -0.39 -26.90
C THR A 161 -1.29 -1.31 -26.49
N MET A 162 -1.00 -2.31 -25.66
CA MET A 162 -2.02 -3.24 -25.17
C MET A 162 -3.03 -2.54 -24.26
N MET A 163 -2.59 -1.67 -23.34
CA MET A 163 -3.49 -0.91 -22.47
C MET A 163 -4.43 -0.01 -23.30
N ARG A 164 -3.88 0.74 -24.27
CA ARG A 164 -4.65 1.59 -25.15
C ARG A 164 -5.65 0.79 -25.97
N LYS A 165 -5.25 -0.37 -26.50
CA LYS A 165 -6.15 -1.27 -27.22
C LYS A 165 -7.31 -1.75 -26.36
N PHE A 166 -7.05 -2.16 -25.11
CA PHE A 166 -8.10 -2.64 -24.23
C PHE A 166 -9.03 -1.49 -23.78
N LEU A 167 -8.49 -0.28 -23.61
CA LEU A 167 -9.32 0.90 -23.36
C LEU A 167 -10.23 1.23 -24.55
N LEU A 168 -9.74 1.11 -25.78
CA LEU A 168 -10.56 1.32 -26.98
C LEU A 168 -11.73 0.33 -27.11
N GLU A 169 -11.63 -0.86 -26.52
CA GLU A 169 -12.71 -1.86 -26.52
C GLU A 169 -13.84 -1.50 -25.52
N LEU A 170 -13.61 -0.53 -24.63
CA LEU A 170 -14.58 -0.08 -23.65
C LEU A 170 -15.34 1.15 -24.19
N PRO A 171 -16.62 1.34 -23.84
CA PRO A 171 -17.35 2.53 -24.22
C PRO A 171 -16.73 3.81 -23.63
N ASP A 172 -16.83 4.93 -24.35
CA ASP A 172 -16.53 6.23 -23.81
C ASP A 172 -17.59 6.64 -22.78
N GLY A 173 -17.16 7.37 -21.77
CA GLY A 173 -18.07 7.82 -20.74
C GLY A 173 -17.36 8.52 -19.61
N GLU A 174 -18.15 9.11 -18.74
CA GLU A 174 -17.68 9.73 -17.50
C GLU A 174 -18.54 9.32 -16.31
N GLY A 175 -17.95 9.38 -15.13
CA GLY A 175 -18.64 9.12 -13.88
C GLY A 175 -18.00 9.85 -12.74
N ARG A 176 -18.82 10.18 -11.74
CA ARG A 176 -18.38 10.81 -10.50
C ARG A 176 -18.74 9.94 -9.33
N PHE A 177 -17.88 9.95 -8.33
CA PHE A 177 -18.14 9.25 -7.09
C PHE A 177 -17.59 10.04 -5.93
N GLU A 178 -18.31 10.00 -4.81
CA GLU A 178 -17.94 10.61 -3.56
C GLU A 178 -17.98 9.54 -2.47
N ASP A 179 -16.97 9.52 -1.62
CA ASP A 179 -16.91 8.66 -0.44
C ASP A 179 -16.25 9.43 0.69
N PHE A 180 -16.47 9.01 1.93
CA PHE A 180 -15.91 9.70 3.08
C PHE A 180 -15.18 8.73 4.00
N CYS A 181 -14.12 9.20 4.61
CA CYS A 181 -13.35 8.50 5.63
C CYS A 181 -13.96 8.79 7.01
N ASP A 182 -13.79 7.84 7.92
CA ASP A 182 -14.41 7.85 9.24
C ASP A 182 -13.84 8.95 10.16
N GLY A 183 -12.62 9.41 9.88
CA GLY A 183 -11.88 10.44 10.58
C GLY A 183 -10.38 10.29 10.40
N ASP A 184 -9.59 11.16 11.01
CA ASP A 184 -8.13 11.17 10.88
C ASP A 184 -7.38 10.58 12.10
N GLY A 185 -8.13 10.21 13.15
CA GLY A 185 -7.59 9.63 14.38
C GLY A 185 -7.12 10.68 15.40
N ILE A 186 -7.34 11.97 15.15
CA ILE A 186 -7.01 13.07 16.06
C ILE A 186 -8.30 13.67 16.60
N LEU A 187 -8.41 13.76 17.91
CA LEU A 187 -9.52 14.47 18.58
C LEU A 187 -8.99 15.78 19.14
N GLU A 188 -9.60 16.90 18.78
CA GLU A 188 -9.32 18.18 19.38
C GLU A 188 -9.84 18.25 20.83
N PRO A 189 -9.26 19.07 21.70
CA PRO A 189 -9.69 19.17 23.07
C PRO A 189 -11.17 19.55 23.21
N GLY A 190 -11.97 18.63 23.74
CA GLY A 190 -13.43 18.80 23.94
C GLY A 190 -14.29 18.10 22.88
N GLU A 191 -13.71 17.51 21.86
CA GLU A 191 -14.40 16.66 20.90
C GLU A 191 -14.58 15.24 21.47
N THR A 192 -15.70 14.63 21.12
CA THR A 192 -16.05 13.26 21.50
C THR A 192 -16.10 12.31 20.30
N GLU A 193 -16.08 12.86 19.10
CA GLU A 193 -16.11 12.13 17.83
C GLU A 193 -15.13 12.76 16.86
N ASP A 194 -14.43 11.93 16.13
CA ASP A 194 -13.55 12.31 15.04
C ASP A 194 -14.38 12.76 13.82
N GLU A 195 -14.00 13.87 13.18
CA GLU A 195 -14.73 14.40 12.03
C GLU A 195 -14.43 13.60 10.76
N THR A 196 -15.49 13.33 9.98
CA THR A 196 -15.34 12.69 8.67
C THR A 196 -14.83 13.70 7.64
N PHE A 197 -14.05 13.23 6.68
CA PHE A 197 -13.63 14.03 5.54
C PHE A 197 -13.93 13.29 4.23
N THR A 198 -14.03 14.06 3.14
CA THR A 198 -14.60 13.59 1.88
C THR A 198 -13.57 13.54 0.78
N ILE A 199 -13.61 12.45 0.02
CA ILE A 199 -12.85 12.28 -1.22
C ILE A 199 -13.83 12.34 -2.38
N ARG A 200 -13.49 13.13 -3.42
CA ARG A 200 -14.26 13.24 -4.66
C ARG A 200 -13.44 12.76 -5.83
N MET A 201 -14.09 12.06 -6.72
CA MET A 201 -13.46 11.49 -7.90
C MET A 201 -14.31 11.73 -9.14
N HIS A 202 -13.65 12.16 -10.23
CA HIS A 202 -14.22 12.25 -11.56
C HIS A 202 -13.37 11.39 -12.51
N ALA A 203 -13.94 10.35 -13.06
CA ALA A 203 -13.30 9.47 -14.05
C ALA A 203 -13.87 9.74 -15.43
N VAL A 204 -13.00 9.97 -16.42
CA VAL A 204 -13.35 10.20 -17.82
C VAL A 204 -12.56 9.23 -18.69
N LYS A 205 -13.27 8.35 -19.39
CA LYS A 205 -12.70 7.47 -20.40
C LYS A 205 -13.02 8.04 -21.79
N SER A 206 -12.01 8.32 -22.59
CA SER A 206 -12.17 8.87 -23.94
C SER A 206 -11.15 8.23 -24.89
N GLY A 207 -11.65 7.58 -25.95
CA GLY A 207 -10.81 6.87 -26.92
C GLY A 207 -9.95 5.81 -26.24
N ASP A 208 -8.63 5.97 -26.29
CA ASP A 208 -7.64 5.03 -25.76
C ASP A 208 -7.03 5.46 -24.41
N SER A 209 -7.69 6.39 -23.70
CA SER A 209 -7.17 6.98 -22.47
C SER A 209 -8.20 7.05 -21.34
N LEU A 210 -7.72 7.08 -20.12
CA LEU A 210 -8.51 7.28 -18.91
C LEU A 210 -7.90 8.41 -18.09
N MET A 211 -8.72 9.36 -17.69
CA MET A 211 -8.37 10.41 -16.73
C MET A 211 -9.14 10.18 -15.43
N VAL A 212 -8.46 10.33 -14.30
CA VAL A 212 -9.06 10.31 -12.96
C VAL A 212 -8.62 11.58 -12.24
N ASP A 213 -9.57 12.42 -11.89
CA ASP A 213 -9.34 13.69 -11.21
C ASP A 213 -10.00 13.69 -9.83
N PHE A 214 -9.24 14.10 -8.83
CA PHE A 214 -9.68 14.21 -7.44
C PHE A 214 -10.05 15.65 -7.04
N ALA A 215 -10.28 16.53 -8.00
CA ALA A 215 -10.68 17.92 -7.74
C ALA A 215 -11.92 17.97 -6.83
N GLY A 216 -11.86 18.84 -5.81
CA GLY A 216 -12.91 18.99 -4.81
C GLY A 216 -12.84 18.04 -3.62
N SER A 217 -11.84 17.15 -3.55
CA SER A 217 -11.51 16.42 -2.31
C SER A 217 -11.09 17.39 -1.21
N ASP A 218 -11.33 17.00 0.03
CA ASP A 218 -11.05 17.85 1.18
C ASP A 218 -9.53 18.12 1.33
N PRO A 219 -9.14 19.22 1.96
CA PRO A 219 -7.75 19.49 2.32
C PRO A 219 -7.12 18.37 3.15
N GLN A 220 -5.79 18.29 3.17
CA GLN A 220 -5.10 17.38 4.07
C GLN A 220 -5.51 17.60 5.51
N VAL A 221 -5.68 16.50 6.26
CA VAL A 221 -6.12 16.48 7.65
C VAL A 221 -4.94 16.46 8.61
N ALA A 222 -5.19 16.72 9.89
CA ALA A 222 -4.15 16.79 10.93
C ALA A 222 -3.54 15.41 11.21
N GLY A 223 -4.34 14.36 11.18
CA GLY A 223 -3.93 12.98 11.47
C GLY A 223 -3.35 12.22 10.28
N PRO A 224 -2.92 10.96 10.48
CA PRO A 224 -2.11 10.21 9.53
C PRO A 224 -2.87 9.59 8.35
N MET A 225 -4.09 10.04 8.08
CA MET A 225 -4.94 9.54 6.98
C MET A 225 -4.64 10.17 5.61
N ASN A 226 -3.71 11.11 5.52
CA ASN A 226 -3.31 11.73 4.26
C ASN A 226 -2.54 10.75 3.36
N ALA A 227 -2.65 10.90 2.04
CA ALA A 227 -1.93 10.09 1.07
C ALA A 227 -0.99 10.93 0.19
N PRO A 228 0.28 10.52 0.00
CA PRO A 228 1.06 11.02 -1.12
C PRO A 228 0.40 10.64 -2.45
N LEU A 229 0.53 11.48 -3.48
CA LEU A 229 -0.07 11.21 -4.80
C LEU A 229 0.32 9.84 -5.37
N SER A 230 1.52 9.36 -5.08
CA SER A 230 2.01 8.03 -5.50
C SER A 230 1.15 6.88 -4.97
N VAL A 231 0.61 7.00 -3.76
CA VAL A 231 -0.29 6.01 -3.14
C VAL A 231 -1.66 6.05 -3.81
N SER A 232 -2.24 7.24 -3.97
CA SER A 232 -3.53 7.43 -4.67
C SER A 232 -3.45 6.90 -6.11
N THR A 233 -2.38 7.24 -6.83
CA THR A 233 -2.11 6.74 -8.18
C THR A 233 -2.00 5.22 -8.23
N SER A 234 -1.32 4.59 -7.26
CA SER A 234 -1.22 3.13 -7.17
C SER A 234 -2.58 2.46 -6.97
N GLY A 235 -3.44 3.06 -6.16
CA GLY A 235 -4.82 2.60 -5.96
C GLY A 235 -5.61 2.61 -7.28
N ILE A 236 -5.52 3.71 -8.03
CA ILE A 236 -6.16 3.85 -9.34
C ILE A 236 -5.60 2.82 -10.33
N TYR A 237 -4.28 2.67 -10.46
CA TYR A 237 -3.66 1.72 -11.38
C TYR A 237 -4.10 0.28 -11.10
N THR A 238 -4.22 -0.09 -9.82
CA THR A 238 -4.69 -1.41 -9.42
C THR A 238 -6.14 -1.64 -9.85
N ALA A 239 -7.03 -0.70 -9.57
CA ALA A 239 -8.44 -0.78 -9.95
C ALA A 239 -8.61 -0.81 -11.49
N VAL A 240 -7.88 0.04 -12.22
CA VAL A 240 -7.86 0.02 -13.69
C VAL A 240 -7.44 -1.36 -14.22
N LYS A 241 -6.39 -1.94 -13.65
CA LYS A 241 -5.90 -3.27 -14.05
C LYS A 241 -6.98 -4.33 -13.88
N MET A 242 -7.75 -4.29 -12.79
CA MET A 242 -8.86 -5.22 -12.54
C MET A 242 -10.00 -5.08 -13.55
N VAL A 243 -10.31 -3.85 -13.98
CA VAL A 243 -11.41 -3.56 -14.91
C VAL A 243 -11.01 -3.80 -16.37
N VAL A 244 -9.84 -3.30 -16.77
CA VAL A 244 -9.38 -3.29 -18.16
C VAL A 244 -8.72 -4.61 -18.53
N ASP A 245 -7.94 -5.20 -17.63
CA ASP A 245 -7.16 -6.42 -17.89
C ASP A 245 -7.37 -7.49 -16.81
N PRO A 246 -8.60 -7.98 -16.61
CA PRO A 246 -8.90 -8.96 -15.55
C PRO A 246 -8.18 -10.30 -15.73
N ASN A 247 -7.67 -10.58 -16.93
CA ASN A 247 -6.94 -11.81 -17.25
C ASN A 247 -5.41 -11.67 -17.12
N GLY A 248 -4.90 -10.47 -16.79
CA GLY A 248 -3.47 -10.23 -16.60
C GLY A 248 -2.63 -10.36 -17.88
N MET A 249 -3.19 -9.99 -19.03
CA MET A 249 -2.52 -10.10 -20.34
C MET A 249 -1.48 -9.01 -20.58
N ILE A 250 -1.62 -7.86 -19.92
CA ILE A 250 -0.70 -6.72 -20.06
C ILE A 250 0.43 -6.85 -19.03
N PRO A 251 1.71 -6.93 -19.44
CA PRO A 251 2.81 -6.93 -18.50
C PRO A 251 2.80 -5.68 -17.60
N PRO A 252 2.86 -5.82 -16.26
CA PRO A 252 2.83 -4.68 -15.37
C PRO A 252 4.18 -3.95 -15.39
N ASN A 253 4.24 -2.83 -16.08
CA ASN A 253 5.40 -1.93 -16.13
C ASN A 253 4.93 -0.48 -16.35
N SER A 254 5.87 0.48 -16.36
CA SER A 254 5.53 1.90 -16.52
C SER A 254 4.83 2.23 -17.84
N GLY A 255 4.99 1.41 -18.87
CA GLY A 255 4.32 1.59 -20.16
C GLY A 255 2.81 1.46 -20.03
N CYS A 256 2.30 0.49 -19.27
CA CYS A 256 0.85 0.28 -19.14
C CYS A 256 0.12 1.45 -18.47
N TRP A 257 0.84 2.33 -17.78
CA TRP A 257 0.25 3.49 -17.10
C TRP A 257 0.24 4.77 -17.93
N ARG A 258 0.94 4.81 -19.10
CA ARG A 258 1.02 6.00 -19.95
C ARG A 258 -0.33 6.43 -20.54
N ALA A 259 -1.29 5.51 -20.61
CA ALA A 259 -2.65 5.78 -21.07
C ALA A 259 -3.57 6.32 -19.96
N ILE A 260 -3.06 6.44 -18.72
CA ILE A 260 -3.85 6.78 -17.54
C ILE A 260 -3.26 8.04 -16.90
N THR A 261 -4.09 9.05 -16.74
CA THR A 261 -3.74 10.30 -16.05
C THR A 261 -4.46 10.37 -14.72
N VAL A 262 -3.73 10.64 -13.65
CA VAL A 262 -4.29 10.87 -12.31
C VAL A 262 -3.88 12.25 -11.84
N THR A 263 -4.85 13.07 -11.44
CA THR A 263 -4.65 14.43 -10.93
C THR A 263 -5.33 14.60 -9.58
N ALA A 264 -4.70 15.37 -8.69
CA ALA A 264 -5.25 15.72 -7.39
C ALA A 264 -4.75 17.10 -6.95
N PRO A 265 -5.57 17.90 -6.25
CA PRO A 265 -5.12 19.17 -5.69
C PRO A 265 -3.94 18.96 -4.72
N GLU A 266 -2.98 19.86 -4.75
CA GLU A 266 -1.91 19.88 -3.74
C GLU A 266 -2.48 20.14 -2.34
N ALA A 267 -1.83 19.60 -1.32
CA ALA A 267 -2.27 19.70 0.07
C ALA A 267 -3.72 19.20 0.30
N SER A 268 -4.16 18.22 -0.48
CA SER A 268 -5.40 17.49 -0.23
C SER A 268 -5.11 16.13 0.44
N VAL A 269 -6.15 15.49 0.99
CA VAL A 269 -6.06 14.17 1.63
C VAL A 269 -5.53 13.07 0.70
N VAL A 270 -5.60 13.25 -0.61
CA VAL A 270 -5.13 12.32 -1.66
C VAL A 270 -3.83 12.75 -2.35
N ASN A 271 -3.31 13.92 -2.00
CA ASN A 271 -2.04 14.47 -2.48
C ASN A 271 -1.42 15.39 -1.42
N ALA A 272 -1.02 14.79 -0.31
CA ALA A 272 -0.52 15.50 0.85
C ALA A 272 0.81 16.20 0.59
N SER A 273 0.96 17.36 1.19
CA SER A 273 2.19 18.14 1.22
C SER A 273 2.91 17.98 2.55
N PHE A 274 4.25 17.94 2.52
CA PHE A 274 5.08 17.93 3.72
C PHE A 274 4.74 19.10 4.66
N PRO A 275 4.67 18.88 6.00
CA PRO A 275 5.05 17.69 6.77
C PRO A 275 3.87 16.80 7.21
N ALA A 276 2.75 16.77 6.48
CA ALA A 276 1.58 15.99 6.88
C ALA A 276 1.93 14.52 7.17
N PRO A 277 1.32 13.89 8.19
CA PRO A 277 1.52 12.48 8.47
C PRO A 277 0.75 11.62 7.45
N VAL A 278 1.31 10.47 7.06
CA VAL A 278 0.80 9.65 5.95
C VAL A 278 0.84 8.14 6.21
N VAL A 279 1.11 7.71 7.46
CA VAL A 279 1.38 6.29 7.71
C VAL A 279 0.18 5.38 7.41
N TYR A 280 -1.05 5.85 7.57
CA TYR A 280 -2.26 5.07 7.27
C TYR A 280 -2.62 5.04 5.78
N ALA A 281 -2.12 6.00 5.01
CA ALA A 281 -2.46 6.18 3.60
C ALA A 281 -2.27 4.93 2.76
N ASN A 282 -1.14 4.26 2.95
CA ASN A 282 -0.77 3.09 2.17
C ASN A 282 -1.77 1.93 2.33
N HIS A 283 -2.50 1.90 3.44
CA HIS A 283 -3.48 0.88 3.75
C HIS A 283 -4.90 1.37 3.50
N GLU A 284 -5.28 2.50 4.08
CA GLU A 284 -6.68 2.92 4.10
C GLU A 284 -7.05 3.73 2.84
N MET A 285 -6.28 4.78 2.53
CA MET A 285 -6.57 5.63 1.37
C MET A 285 -6.45 4.89 0.05
N SER A 286 -5.48 3.99 -0.07
CA SER A 286 -5.32 3.21 -1.30
C SER A 286 -6.49 2.27 -1.57
N HIS A 287 -7.06 1.65 -0.53
CA HIS A 287 -8.28 0.86 -0.66
C HIS A 287 -9.47 1.73 -1.06
N ARG A 288 -9.61 2.88 -0.37
CA ARG A 288 -10.69 3.83 -0.60
C ARG A 288 -10.73 4.28 -2.07
N VAL A 289 -9.63 4.81 -2.59
CA VAL A 289 -9.58 5.31 -3.98
C VAL A 289 -9.76 4.21 -5.02
N SER A 290 -9.32 2.97 -4.73
CA SER A 290 -9.56 1.83 -5.61
C SER A 290 -11.05 1.49 -5.71
N ASP A 291 -11.75 1.40 -4.58
CA ASP A 291 -13.18 1.11 -4.54
C ASP A 291 -14.01 2.26 -5.15
N MET A 292 -13.61 3.52 -4.91
CA MET A 292 -14.24 4.70 -5.51
C MET A 292 -14.17 4.68 -7.04
N LEU A 293 -13.07 4.18 -7.62
CA LEU A 293 -12.98 4.08 -9.07
C LEU A 293 -14.02 3.10 -9.63
N PHE A 294 -14.30 1.99 -8.96
CA PHE A 294 -15.39 1.11 -9.37
C PHE A 294 -16.75 1.84 -9.31
N GLY A 295 -16.99 2.64 -8.27
CA GLY A 295 -18.18 3.46 -8.15
C GLY A 295 -18.32 4.48 -9.29
N ALA A 296 -17.23 5.19 -9.64
CA ALA A 296 -17.24 6.16 -10.73
C ALA A 296 -17.43 5.49 -12.10
N LEU A 297 -16.72 4.39 -12.36
CA LEU A 297 -16.83 3.65 -13.64
C LEU A 297 -18.19 2.96 -13.81
N TYR A 298 -18.92 2.69 -12.72
CA TYR A 298 -20.25 2.07 -12.79
C TYR A 298 -21.22 2.83 -13.70
N ALA A 299 -21.10 4.14 -13.80
CA ALA A 299 -21.95 4.98 -14.62
C ALA A 299 -21.98 4.58 -16.11
N PHE A 300 -20.89 3.99 -16.62
CA PHE A 300 -20.77 3.61 -18.04
C PHE A 300 -20.13 2.23 -18.27
N LEU A 301 -19.65 1.56 -17.22
CA LEU A 301 -19.06 0.20 -17.27
C LEU A 301 -19.67 -0.74 -16.22
N PRO A 302 -21.02 -0.82 -16.09
CA PRO A 302 -21.65 -1.58 -15.00
C PRO A 302 -21.30 -3.08 -15.06
N GLU A 303 -21.02 -3.64 -16.25
CA GLU A 303 -20.70 -5.06 -16.46
C GLU A 303 -19.24 -5.42 -16.14
N ARG A 304 -18.40 -4.43 -15.80
CA ARG A 304 -16.95 -4.62 -15.61
C ARG A 304 -16.49 -4.35 -14.17
N VAL A 305 -17.27 -3.61 -13.39
CA VAL A 305 -16.91 -3.19 -12.04
C VAL A 305 -17.50 -4.11 -10.98
N MET A 306 -16.94 -4.07 -9.80
CA MET A 306 -17.45 -4.75 -8.62
C MET A 306 -17.93 -3.72 -7.58
N ALA A 307 -18.79 -4.12 -6.67
CA ALA A 307 -19.14 -3.35 -5.48
C ALA A 307 -17.93 -3.17 -4.55
N CYS A 308 -18.07 -2.30 -3.56
CA CYS A 308 -17.01 -2.03 -2.59
C CYS A 308 -16.48 -3.31 -1.96
N SER A 309 -15.18 -3.41 -1.84
CA SER A 309 -14.52 -4.41 -0.99
C SER A 309 -14.74 -4.07 0.49
N GLN A 310 -14.05 -4.75 1.42
CA GLN A 310 -14.04 -4.32 2.82
C GLN A 310 -13.60 -2.85 2.98
N GLY A 311 -12.86 -2.28 2.02
CA GLY A 311 -12.47 -0.87 1.96
C GLY A 311 -11.53 -0.40 3.06
N THR A 312 -10.88 -1.32 3.75
CA THR A 312 -9.92 -1.07 4.84
C THR A 312 -8.92 -2.23 4.92
N SER A 313 -7.73 -2.00 5.42
CA SER A 313 -6.78 -3.09 5.74
C SER A 313 -7.01 -3.68 7.12
N SER A 314 -7.68 -2.96 8.02
CA SER A 314 -7.93 -3.37 9.40
C SER A 314 -6.65 -3.86 10.09
N VAL A 315 -5.65 -2.99 10.14
CA VAL A 315 -4.34 -3.32 10.72
C VAL A 315 -4.41 -3.23 12.23
N LEU A 316 -3.94 -4.28 12.91
CA LEU A 316 -3.66 -4.28 14.34
C LEU A 316 -2.14 -4.38 14.54
N THR A 317 -1.57 -3.42 15.24
CA THR A 317 -0.19 -3.49 15.72
C THR A 317 -0.16 -3.66 17.23
N LEU A 318 0.71 -4.52 17.71
CA LEU A 318 0.94 -4.74 19.14
C LEU A 318 2.46 -4.77 19.38
N GLY A 319 2.90 -4.25 20.51
CA GLY A 319 4.30 -4.33 20.88
C GLY A 319 4.51 -4.08 22.35
N GLY A 320 5.65 -4.51 22.83
CA GLY A 320 6.04 -4.42 24.23
C GLY A 320 7.26 -5.28 24.52
N VAL A 321 7.38 -5.75 25.76
CA VAL A 321 8.37 -6.74 26.16
C VAL A 321 7.66 -8.07 26.38
N ASP A 322 8.11 -9.11 25.71
CA ASP A 322 7.57 -10.47 25.89
C ASP A 322 8.02 -11.00 27.25
N TYR A 323 7.08 -11.23 28.13
CA TYR A 323 7.36 -11.73 29.48
C TYR A 323 8.02 -13.12 29.51
N ARG A 324 7.93 -13.87 28.40
CA ARG A 324 8.52 -15.21 28.26
C ARG A 324 10.03 -15.17 27.98
N THR A 325 10.48 -14.15 27.24
CA THR A 325 11.87 -14.01 26.77
C THR A 325 12.59 -12.80 27.36
N GLY A 326 11.87 -11.77 27.79
CA GLY A 326 12.41 -10.49 28.19
C GLY A 326 12.81 -9.58 27.03
N GLU A 327 12.50 -9.98 25.78
CA GLU A 327 12.85 -9.25 24.55
C GLU A 327 11.70 -8.37 24.07
N SER A 328 12.05 -7.30 23.37
CA SER A 328 11.06 -6.45 22.69
C SER A 328 10.45 -7.19 21.51
N TYR A 329 9.16 -7.01 21.31
CA TYR A 329 8.45 -7.53 20.15
C TYR A 329 7.59 -6.45 19.49
N VAL A 330 7.33 -6.63 18.19
CA VAL A 330 6.32 -5.90 17.43
C VAL A 330 5.57 -6.90 16.55
N SER A 331 4.27 -7.01 16.78
CA SER A 331 3.33 -7.79 15.96
C SER A 331 2.59 -6.85 15.03
N TYR A 332 2.46 -7.24 13.78
CA TYR A 332 1.71 -6.54 12.75
C TYR A 332 0.79 -7.53 12.04
N GLU A 333 -0.51 -7.32 12.14
CA GLU A 333 -1.51 -8.20 11.53
C GLU A 333 -2.60 -7.36 10.84
N SER A 334 -3.11 -7.88 9.72
CA SER A 334 -4.23 -7.31 8.99
C SER A 334 -5.40 -8.28 8.98
N ILE A 335 -6.57 -7.83 9.42
CA ILE A 335 -7.78 -8.66 9.47
C ILE A 335 -8.49 -8.59 8.12
N LYS A 336 -8.77 -9.74 7.53
CA LYS A 336 -9.35 -9.84 6.20
C LYS A 336 -10.87 -9.76 6.24
N GLY A 337 -11.42 -8.95 5.33
CA GLY A 337 -12.86 -8.83 5.15
C GLY A 337 -13.38 -9.56 3.92
N GLY A 338 -14.29 -8.95 3.18
CA GLY A 338 -14.86 -9.52 1.96
C GLY A 338 -14.52 -8.71 0.71
N PHE A 339 -14.53 -9.38 -0.43
CA PHE A 339 -14.59 -8.72 -1.74
C PHE A 339 -16.01 -8.33 -2.08
N GLY A 340 -16.21 -7.22 -2.81
CA GLY A 340 -17.50 -6.82 -3.33
C GLY A 340 -18.09 -7.86 -4.30
N ALA A 341 -19.41 -7.84 -4.43
CA ALA A 341 -20.10 -8.59 -5.45
C ALA A 341 -19.68 -8.13 -6.84
N ARG A 342 -19.66 -9.03 -7.78
CA ARG A 342 -19.32 -8.80 -9.19
C ARG A 342 -20.57 -8.95 -10.06
N PRO A 343 -20.58 -8.44 -11.29
CA PRO A 343 -21.76 -8.52 -12.16
C PRO A 343 -22.30 -9.93 -12.41
N THR A 344 -21.50 -10.97 -12.25
CA THR A 344 -21.83 -12.36 -12.58
C THR A 344 -21.67 -13.35 -11.44
N LYS A 345 -21.25 -12.92 -10.25
CA LYS A 345 -20.98 -13.83 -9.14
C LYS A 345 -20.82 -13.11 -7.79
N ASP A 346 -21.00 -13.84 -6.72
CA ASP A 346 -20.79 -13.37 -5.35
C ASP A 346 -19.37 -12.88 -5.07
N GLY A 347 -19.25 -12.02 -4.09
CA GLY A 347 -17.99 -11.64 -3.48
C GLY A 347 -17.32 -12.81 -2.75
N ILE A 348 -16.01 -12.72 -2.55
CA ILE A 348 -15.20 -13.75 -1.86
C ILE A 348 -15.12 -13.40 -0.38
N ASN A 349 -15.34 -14.39 0.49
CA ASN A 349 -15.30 -14.21 1.94
C ASN A 349 -13.85 -14.15 2.46
N CYS A 350 -13.60 -13.37 3.50
CA CYS A 350 -12.39 -13.36 4.32
C CYS A 350 -11.09 -13.32 3.50
N VAL A 351 -11.03 -12.45 2.50
CA VAL A 351 -9.88 -12.30 1.60
C VAL A 351 -9.37 -10.87 1.65
N ALA A 352 -8.07 -10.69 1.48
CA ALA A 352 -7.50 -9.36 1.36
C ALA A 352 -8.09 -8.64 0.14
N ALA A 353 -8.47 -7.37 0.31
CA ALA A 353 -8.97 -6.53 -0.77
C ALA A 353 -7.95 -6.38 -1.92
N GLY A 354 -8.42 -6.03 -3.11
CA GLY A 354 -7.69 -6.15 -4.36
C GLY A 354 -6.34 -5.45 -4.46
N ILE A 355 -6.13 -4.38 -3.71
CA ILE A 355 -4.84 -3.68 -3.67
C ILE A 355 -3.81 -4.39 -2.78
N SER A 356 -4.27 -5.26 -1.91
CA SER A 356 -3.46 -6.03 -0.97
C SER A 356 -3.21 -7.44 -1.50
N ASN A 357 -2.14 -8.08 -1.07
CA ASN A 357 -1.88 -9.50 -1.32
C ASN A 357 -1.19 -10.09 -0.09
N MET A 358 -1.79 -9.87 1.07
CA MET A 358 -1.29 -10.37 2.34
C MET A 358 -1.96 -11.69 2.70
N MET A 359 -1.20 -12.60 3.29
CA MET A 359 -1.69 -13.81 3.93
C MET A 359 -1.74 -13.58 5.45
N ASN A 360 -2.63 -14.31 6.13
CA ASN A 360 -2.62 -14.33 7.59
C ASN A 360 -1.42 -15.12 8.10
N THR A 361 -0.82 -14.67 9.19
CA THR A 361 0.12 -15.49 9.95
C THR A 361 -0.64 -16.70 10.52
N PRO A 362 -0.14 -17.93 10.37
CA PRO A 362 -0.72 -19.09 11.05
C PRO A 362 -0.85 -18.84 12.56
N ILE A 363 -1.98 -19.22 13.13
CA ILE A 363 -2.29 -18.92 14.55
C ILE A 363 -1.20 -19.44 15.47
N GLU A 364 -0.72 -20.66 15.22
CA GLU A 364 0.33 -21.31 16.00
C GLU A 364 1.63 -20.50 15.97
N VAL A 365 2.02 -19.98 14.80
CA VAL A 365 3.21 -19.16 14.65
C VAL A 365 3.02 -17.82 15.38
N LEU A 366 1.83 -17.22 15.28
CA LEU A 366 1.51 -15.97 15.96
C LEU A 366 1.64 -16.10 17.49
N GLU A 367 1.03 -17.15 18.07
CA GLU A 367 1.04 -17.41 19.51
C GLU A 367 2.44 -17.84 20.02
N MET A 368 3.23 -18.49 19.18
CA MET A 368 4.62 -18.81 19.48
C MET A 368 5.51 -17.56 19.49
N SER A 369 5.29 -16.65 18.54
CA SER A 369 6.14 -15.48 18.33
C SER A 369 5.79 -14.32 19.27
N PHE A 370 4.54 -14.19 19.68
CA PHE A 370 4.05 -13.05 20.45
C PHE A 370 3.25 -13.47 21.68
N PRO A 371 3.22 -12.64 22.76
CA PRO A 371 2.44 -12.94 23.97
C PRO A 371 0.95 -12.64 23.75
N VAL A 372 0.34 -13.33 22.82
CA VAL A 372 -1.08 -13.24 22.47
C VAL A 372 -1.69 -14.62 22.35
N ARG A 373 -3.02 -14.70 22.44
CA ARG A 373 -3.81 -15.89 22.11
C ARG A 373 -4.95 -15.50 21.19
N VAL A 374 -5.19 -16.27 20.15
CA VAL A 374 -6.35 -16.11 19.26
C VAL A 374 -7.50 -16.98 19.80
N GLU A 375 -8.47 -16.34 20.45
CA GLU A 375 -9.62 -17.04 21.04
C GLU A 375 -10.67 -17.42 19.98
N GLU A 376 -10.77 -16.61 18.90
CA GLU A 376 -11.70 -16.85 17.79
C GLU A 376 -11.11 -16.33 16.48
N TYR A 377 -11.27 -17.09 15.42
CA TYR A 377 -11.11 -16.63 14.05
C TYR A 377 -12.17 -17.31 13.19
N SER A 378 -13.20 -16.57 12.84
CA SER A 378 -14.39 -17.10 12.17
C SER A 378 -14.89 -16.18 11.07
N VAL A 379 -15.70 -16.73 10.16
CA VAL A 379 -16.44 -15.93 9.18
C VAL A 379 -17.57 -15.21 9.89
N LEU A 380 -17.68 -13.91 9.73
CA LEU A 380 -18.80 -13.12 10.24
C LEU A 380 -20.01 -13.34 9.32
N THR A 381 -20.89 -14.24 9.71
CA THR A 381 -22.09 -14.61 8.95
C THR A 381 -22.95 -13.36 8.69
N ASP A 382 -23.54 -13.28 7.49
CA ASP A 382 -24.44 -12.21 7.02
C ASP A 382 -23.84 -10.80 7.00
N SER A 383 -22.51 -10.68 7.06
CA SER A 383 -21.82 -9.39 6.97
C SER A 383 -21.65 -8.88 5.53
N GLY A 384 -21.83 -9.72 4.51
CA GLY A 384 -21.83 -9.31 3.12
C GLY A 384 -23.15 -8.63 2.71
N GLY A 385 -23.09 -7.52 1.98
CA GLY A 385 -24.28 -6.82 1.50
C GLY A 385 -25.16 -7.72 0.61
N ALA A 386 -26.47 -7.67 0.83
CA ALA A 386 -27.44 -8.44 0.04
C ALA A 386 -27.68 -7.82 -1.35
N GLY A 387 -27.89 -8.65 -2.34
CA GLY A 387 -28.14 -8.24 -3.73
C GLY A 387 -28.42 -9.45 -4.62
N GLN A 388 -28.54 -9.23 -5.92
CA GLN A 388 -28.59 -10.33 -6.90
C GLN A 388 -27.38 -11.27 -6.72
N TYR A 389 -26.21 -10.68 -6.52
CA TYR A 389 -25.02 -11.37 -6.06
C TYR A 389 -24.63 -10.77 -4.71
N ARG A 390 -24.29 -11.60 -3.76
CA ARG A 390 -23.98 -11.22 -2.39
C ARG A 390 -22.53 -10.72 -2.29
N GLY A 391 -22.30 -9.65 -1.53
CA GLY A 391 -20.96 -9.27 -1.08
C GLY A 391 -20.29 -10.38 -0.26
N GLY A 392 -18.96 -10.45 -0.26
CA GLY A 392 -18.21 -11.39 0.57
C GLY A 392 -18.37 -11.07 2.05
N CYS A 393 -18.46 -12.10 2.89
CA CYS A 393 -18.48 -11.95 4.33
C CYS A 393 -17.09 -11.60 4.88
N GLY A 394 -17.07 -10.75 5.90
CA GLY A 394 -15.89 -10.43 6.69
C GLY A 394 -15.52 -11.51 7.69
N ALA A 395 -14.43 -11.27 8.43
CA ALA A 395 -13.97 -12.13 9.51
C ALA A 395 -14.18 -11.47 10.87
N ARG A 396 -14.41 -12.27 11.87
CA ARG A 396 -14.30 -11.92 13.28
C ARG A 396 -13.02 -12.53 13.83
N ARG A 397 -12.21 -11.72 14.53
CA ARG A 397 -11.01 -12.19 15.20
C ARG A 397 -10.96 -11.64 16.62
N VAL A 398 -10.86 -12.55 17.59
CA VAL A 398 -10.78 -12.20 19.01
C VAL A 398 -9.41 -12.57 19.53
N TRP A 399 -8.73 -11.60 20.10
CA TRP A 399 -7.39 -11.77 20.64
C TRP A 399 -7.37 -11.51 22.14
N ARG A 400 -6.75 -12.40 22.88
CA ARG A 400 -6.39 -12.16 24.27
C ARG A 400 -4.93 -11.72 24.33
N ILE A 401 -4.71 -10.55 24.88
CA ILE A 401 -3.38 -10.03 25.15
C ILE A 401 -2.87 -10.64 26.45
N LEU A 402 -1.72 -11.30 26.41
CA LEU A 402 -1.14 -11.99 27.57
C LEU A 402 -0.02 -11.19 28.25
N GLY A 403 0.48 -10.14 27.58
CA GLY A 403 1.56 -9.28 28.08
C GLY A 403 1.03 -8.20 29.00
N ASN A 404 1.74 -7.94 30.12
CA ASN A 404 1.34 -6.96 31.13
C ASN A 404 1.57 -5.49 30.71
N GLN A 405 2.35 -5.22 29.66
CA GLN A 405 2.72 -3.88 29.20
C GLN A 405 2.70 -3.80 27.68
N THR A 406 1.66 -4.36 27.08
CA THR A 406 1.45 -4.29 25.64
C THR A 406 0.82 -2.96 25.27
N ARG A 407 1.38 -2.30 24.26
CA ARG A 407 0.79 -1.15 23.58
C ARG A 407 0.41 -1.56 22.17
N GLY A 408 -0.63 -0.95 21.63
CA GLY A 408 -1.04 -1.23 20.27
C GLY A 408 -1.85 -0.11 19.67
N ALA A 409 -2.04 -0.20 18.36
CA ALA A 409 -2.92 0.66 17.61
C ALA A 409 -3.75 -0.18 16.64
N VAL A 410 -4.97 0.26 16.38
CA VAL A 410 -5.82 -0.28 15.33
C VAL A 410 -6.01 0.82 14.29
N CYS A 411 -5.58 0.54 13.07
CA CYS A 411 -5.84 1.38 11.91
C CYS A 411 -6.91 0.69 11.07
N CYS A 412 -8.08 1.27 11.03
CA CYS A 412 -9.20 0.75 10.23
C CYS A 412 -10.17 1.86 9.86
N GLU A 413 -10.93 1.60 8.81
CA GLU A 413 -11.96 2.44 8.24
C GLU A 413 -13.28 1.66 8.14
N ARG A 414 -14.32 2.27 7.67
CA ARG A 414 -15.65 1.66 7.45
C ARG A 414 -16.43 1.37 8.74
N SER A 415 -16.14 2.08 9.82
CA SER A 415 -16.95 2.01 11.04
C SER A 415 -18.18 2.93 10.98
N LYS A 416 -18.03 4.13 10.38
CA LYS A 416 -19.12 5.09 10.15
C LYS A 416 -19.74 4.93 8.76
N SER A 417 -18.93 4.56 7.75
CA SER A 417 -19.37 4.35 6.38
C SER A 417 -19.28 2.88 5.98
N ALA A 418 -20.39 2.19 5.87
CA ALA A 418 -20.42 0.80 5.43
C ALA A 418 -19.91 0.63 3.98
N PRO A 419 -19.30 -0.52 3.62
CA PRO A 419 -18.93 -0.82 2.24
C PRO A 419 -20.14 -0.76 1.31
N PHE A 420 -20.09 0.09 0.27
CA PHE A 420 -21.23 0.34 -0.59
C PHE A 420 -21.55 -0.81 -1.57
N GLY A 421 -22.84 -1.03 -1.85
CA GLY A 421 -23.30 -1.85 -2.96
C GLY A 421 -23.42 -1.04 -4.26
N LEU A 422 -23.52 -1.74 -5.39
CA LEU A 422 -23.81 -1.16 -6.70
C LEU A 422 -25.09 -1.78 -7.27
N ALA A 423 -25.68 -1.19 -8.30
CA ALA A 423 -26.87 -1.70 -8.98
C ALA A 423 -28.08 -1.95 -8.05
N GLY A 424 -28.25 -1.17 -7.01
CA GLY A 424 -29.31 -1.36 -6.01
C GLY A 424 -29.01 -2.43 -4.97
N GLY A 425 -27.79 -3.04 -4.98
CA GLY A 425 -27.31 -3.91 -3.92
C GLY A 425 -27.14 -3.15 -2.60
N GLN A 426 -27.35 -3.83 -1.49
CA GLN A 426 -27.22 -3.26 -0.17
C GLN A 426 -25.76 -3.16 0.28
N ALA A 427 -25.47 -2.23 1.18
CA ALA A 427 -24.18 -2.13 1.82
C ALA A 427 -23.86 -3.37 2.68
N GLY A 428 -22.57 -3.68 2.81
CA GLY A 428 -22.08 -4.66 3.77
C GLY A 428 -22.15 -4.13 5.20
N SER A 429 -21.86 -5.00 6.18
CA SER A 429 -21.78 -4.58 7.58
C SER A 429 -20.58 -3.65 7.83
N PRO A 430 -20.73 -2.62 8.64
CA PRO A 430 -19.62 -1.77 9.03
C PRO A 430 -18.60 -2.53 9.90
N MET A 431 -17.39 -2.02 9.94
CA MET A 431 -16.31 -2.48 10.82
C MET A 431 -16.68 -2.22 12.29
N ARG A 432 -16.32 -3.15 13.16
CA ARG A 432 -16.47 -2.98 14.63
C ARG A 432 -15.21 -3.41 15.34
N ILE A 433 -14.81 -2.60 16.31
CA ILE A 433 -13.71 -2.87 17.22
C ILE A 433 -14.28 -2.79 18.63
N THR A 434 -13.99 -3.80 19.46
CA THR A 434 -14.32 -3.79 20.88
C THR A 434 -13.05 -4.10 21.67
N LEU A 435 -12.85 -3.36 22.74
CA LEU A 435 -11.87 -3.65 23.78
C LEU A 435 -12.66 -4.09 25.01
N GLU A 436 -12.36 -5.28 25.48
CA GLU A 436 -13.00 -5.84 26.69
C GLU A 436 -11.93 -5.94 27.77
N ASP A 437 -12.21 -5.39 28.93
CA ASP A 437 -11.41 -5.65 30.13
C ASP A 437 -11.85 -7.01 30.69
N PRO A 438 -10.93 -7.95 30.94
CA PRO A 438 -11.27 -9.27 31.44
C PRO A 438 -11.67 -9.29 32.93
N ASP A 439 -11.61 -8.18 33.66
CA ASP A 439 -11.96 -8.10 35.09
C ASP A 439 -13.42 -7.74 35.37
#